data_807354fa2b3c1377d6fe3041f9206028
#
_entry.id   807354fa2b3c1377d6fe3041f9206028
#
_cell.length_a   1.000
_cell.length_b   1.000
_cell.length_c   1.000
_cell.angle_alpha   90.00
_cell.angle_beta   90.00
_cell.angle_gamma   90.00
#
_symmetry.space_group_name_H-M   'P 1'
#
loop_
_entity.id
_entity.type
_entity.pdbx_description
1 polymer ?
#
loop_
_entity_poly.entity_id
_entity_poly.type
_entity_poly.pdbx_seq_one_letter_code
_entity_poly.pdbx_strand_id
1 'polypeptide(L)'
;MKKVFVLMLLTLALLAFASPVFAQGGAAAAGPGVNWVAVTSGFAMAIASSVCALAQGKAIAAACESLARNPGAAPAIRFALLLGLVLIESLGLYTLVIIFIKVV
;
A
#
# COMPACT_ATOMS: atom_id res chain seq x y z
N MET A 1 22.08 -20.15 9.29
CA MET A 1 20.84 -20.34 10.04
C MET A 1 19.97 -19.06 10.05
N LYS A 2 20.48 -17.88 10.47
CA LYS A 2 19.68 -16.63 10.51
C LYS A 2 19.09 -16.20 9.17
N LYS A 3 19.82 -16.31 8.05
CA LYS A 3 19.34 -15.95 6.71
C LYS A 3 18.20 -16.86 6.22
N VAL A 4 18.28 -18.14 6.50
CA VAL A 4 17.25 -19.12 6.15
C VAL A 4 15.98 -18.88 6.97
N PHE A 5 16.12 -18.54 8.25
CA PHE A 5 15.01 -18.20 9.12
C PHE A 5 14.29 -16.92 8.68
N VAL A 6 15.04 -15.89 8.28
CA VAL A 6 14.48 -14.65 7.75
C VAL A 6 13.76 -14.88 6.42
N LEU A 7 14.33 -15.69 5.51
CA LEU A 7 13.68 -16.06 4.27
C LEU A 7 12.39 -16.85 4.51
N MET A 8 12.39 -17.76 5.47
CA MET A 8 11.21 -18.54 5.83
C MET A 8 10.11 -17.67 6.45
N LEU A 9 10.47 -16.68 7.27
CA LEU A 9 9.52 -15.69 7.80
C LEU A 9 8.94 -14.79 6.70
N LEU A 10 9.77 -14.36 5.74
CA LEU A 10 9.35 -13.56 4.60
C LEU A 10 8.39 -14.33 3.68
N THR A 11 8.68 -15.60 3.41
CA THR A 11 7.78 -16.45 2.60
C THR A 11 6.49 -16.76 3.32
N LEU A 12 6.51 -16.96 4.63
CA LEU A 12 5.32 -17.19 5.44
C LEU A 12 4.44 -15.92 5.51
N ALA A 13 5.06 -14.74 5.63
CA ALA A 13 4.35 -13.46 5.58
C ALA A 13 3.71 -13.23 4.21
N LEU A 14 4.43 -13.48 3.11
CA LEU A 14 3.90 -13.40 1.75
C LEU A 14 2.72 -14.36 1.54
N LEU A 15 2.79 -15.58 2.04
CA LEU A 15 1.69 -16.56 1.99
C LEU A 15 0.48 -16.13 2.82
N ALA A 16 0.70 -15.53 3.99
CA ALA A 16 -0.38 -15.03 4.84
C ALA A 16 -1.13 -13.84 4.19
N PHE A 17 -0.42 -13.00 3.44
CA PHE A 17 -1.04 -11.90 2.67
C PHE A 17 -1.68 -12.38 1.35
N ALA A 18 -1.25 -13.47 0.78
CA ALA A 18 -1.83 -14.03 -0.45
C ALA A 18 -3.17 -14.73 -0.21
N SER A 19 -3.38 -15.30 0.97
CA SER A 19 -4.57 -16.09 1.30
C SER A 19 -5.91 -15.33 1.17
N PRO A 20 -6.07 -14.09 1.65
CA PRO A 20 -7.33 -13.38 1.53
C PRO A 20 -7.67 -12.92 0.11
N VAL A 21 -6.67 -12.74 -0.75
CA VAL A 21 -6.91 -12.36 -2.16
C VAL A 21 -7.56 -13.50 -2.95
N PHE A 22 -7.24 -14.75 -2.62
CA PHE A 22 -7.85 -15.91 -3.26
C PHE A 22 -9.19 -16.30 -2.62
N ALA A 23 -9.43 -15.95 -1.36
CA ALA A 23 -10.66 -16.29 -0.66
C ALA A 23 -11.87 -15.44 -1.12
N GLN A 24 -11.67 -14.23 -1.60
CA GLN A 24 -12.74 -13.37 -2.12
C GLN A 24 -13.18 -13.71 -3.54
N GLY A 25 -12.45 -14.54 -4.26
CA GLY A 25 -12.84 -15.00 -5.60
C GLY A 25 -13.96 -16.03 -5.63
N GLY A 26 -14.47 -16.46 -4.48
CA GLY A 26 -15.47 -17.53 -4.37
C GLY A 26 -16.93 -17.09 -4.33
N ALA A 27 -17.25 -15.81 -4.26
CA ALA A 27 -18.62 -15.34 -4.04
C ALA A 27 -19.35 -14.82 -5.30
N ALA A 28 -18.66 -14.58 -6.39
CA ALA A 28 -19.32 -14.32 -7.67
C ALA A 28 -19.36 -15.63 -8.47
N ALA A 29 -20.53 -16.24 -8.59
CA ALA A 29 -20.79 -17.29 -9.54
C ALA A 29 -20.50 -16.75 -10.95
N ALA A 30 -19.24 -16.76 -11.32
CA ALA A 30 -18.81 -16.45 -12.65
C ALA A 30 -19.26 -17.60 -13.55
N GLY A 31 -20.16 -17.30 -14.46
CA GLY A 31 -20.23 -18.06 -15.70
C GLY A 31 -18.83 -18.15 -16.34
N PRO A 32 -18.63 -18.93 -17.40
CA PRO A 32 -17.30 -19.21 -17.98
C PRO A 32 -16.65 -17.98 -18.62
N GLY A 33 -16.37 -16.95 -17.84
CA GLY A 33 -15.77 -15.70 -18.29
C GLY A 33 -14.85 -15.08 -17.21
N VAL A 34 -13.79 -14.40 -17.66
CA VAL A 34 -12.88 -13.66 -16.78
C VAL A 34 -13.63 -12.48 -16.16
N ASN A 35 -13.58 -12.34 -14.84
CA ASN A 35 -14.11 -11.17 -14.16
C ASN A 35 -13.16 -9.98 -14.36
N TRP A 36 -13.35 -9.23 -15.45
CA TRP A 36 -12.54 -8.08 -15.81
C TRP A 36 -12.59 -6.97 -14.76
N VAL A 37 -13.69 -6.83 -14.04
CA VAL A 37 -13.82 -5.83 -12.97
C VAL A 37 -12.86 -6.16 -11.83
N ALA A 38 -12.77 -7.41 -11.42
CA ALA A 38 -11.84 -7.83 -10.39
C ALA A 38 -10.37 -7.67 -10.83
N VAL A 39 -10.06 -8.06 -12.08
CA VAL A 39 -8.71 -7.94 -12.64
C VAL A 39 -8.28 -6.47 -12.70
N THR A 40 -9.09 -5.61 -13.31
CA THR A 40 -8.78 -4.17 -13.44
C THR A 40 -8.71 -3.48 -12.09
N SER A 41 -9.53 -3.87 -11.12
CA SER A 41 -9.49 -3.36 -9.76
C SER A 41 -8.17 -3.70 -9.05
N GLY A 42 -7.68 -4.92 -9.24
CA GLY A 42 -6.37 -5.33 -8.71
C GLY A 42 -5.23 -4.48 -9.27
N PHE A 43 -5.21 -4.25 -10.58
CA PHE A 43 -4.23 -3.38 -11.21
C PHE A 43 -4.35 -1.92 -10.74
N ALA A 44 -5.57 -1.40 -10.66
CA ALA A 44 -5.81 -0.03 -10.18
C ALA A 44 -5.29 0.16 -8.75
N MET A 45 -5.53 -0.80 -7.86
CA MET A 45 -5.03 -0.74 -6.49
C MET A 45 -3.50 -0.87 -6.43
N ALA A 46 -2.92 -1.77 -7.23
CA ALA A 46 -1.47 -1.93 -7.29
C ALA A 46 -0.76 -0.64 -7.75
N ILE A 47 -1.30 0.03 -8.76
CA ILE A 47 -0.77 1.31 -9.25
C ILE A 47 -0.93 2.40 -8.19
N ALA A 48 -2.13 2.55 -7.61
CA ALA A 48 -2.40 3.57 -6.61
C ALA A 48 -1.48 3.43 -5.39
N SER A 49 -1.38 2.23 -4.82
CA SER A 49 -0.53 1.97 -3.66
C SER A 49 0.95 2.16 -3.96
N SER A 50 1.42 1.74 -5.13
CA SER A 50 2.82 1.90 -5.54
C SER A 50 3.21 3.37 -5.66
N VAL A 51 2.36 4.19 -6.28
CA VAL A 51 2.61 5.62 -6.44
C VAL A 51 2.57 6.35 -5.10
N CYS A 52 1.61 6.02 -4.22
CA CYS A 52 1.56 6.54 -2.86
C CYS A 52 2.83 6.18 -2.08
N ALA A 53 3.27 4.92 -2.13
CA ALA A 53 4.48 4.46 -1.45
C ALA A 53 5.74 5.19 -1.94
N LEU A 54 5.87 5.41 -3.25
CA LEU A 54 6.98 6.18 -3.82
C LEU A 54 6.96 7.64 -3.35
N ALA A 55 5.80 8.27 -3.31
CA ALA A 55 5.64 9.64 -2.84
C ALA A 55 6.00 9.76 -1.34
N GLN A 56 5.52 8.82 -0.52
CA GLN A 56 5.85 8.74 0.90
C GLN A 56 7.35 8.53 1.13
N GLY A 57 7.97 7.62 0.38
CA GLY A 57 9.40 7.37 0.46
C GLY A 57 10.24 8.63 0.15
N LYS A 58 9.87 9.39 -0.88
CA LYS A 58 10.52 10.66 -1.22
C LYS A 58 10.31 11.72 -0.13
N ALA A 59 9.11 11.84 0.41
CA ALA A 59 8.80 12.78 1.48
C ALA A 59 9.61 12.47 2.74
N ILE A 60 9.71 11.21 3.13
CA ILE A 60 10.48 10.77 4.30
C ILE A 60 11.98 11.06 4.09
N ALA A 61 12.52 10.72 2.93
CA ALA A 61 13.93 10.99 2.61
C ALA A 61 14.27 12.48 2.71
N ALA A 62 13.43 13.33 2.10
CA ALA A 62 13.61 14.79 2.17
C ALA A 62 13.47 15.33 3.59
N ALA A 63 12.55 14.80 4.39
CA ALA A 63 12.39 15.20 5.78
C ALA A 63 13.60 14.79 6.64
N CYS A 64 14.15 13.61 6.46
CA CYS A 64 15.35 13.14 7.15
C CYS A 64 16.55 14.04 6.82
N GLU A 65 16.73 14.39 5.55
CA GLU A 65 17.79 15.31 5.12
C GLU A 65 17.62 16.71 5.72
N SER A 66 16.40 17.22 5.74
CA SER A 66 16.07 18.52 6.33
C SER A 66 16.32 18.54 7.84
N LEU A 67 15.98 17.46 8.55
CA LEU A 67 16.25 17.31 9.98
C LEU A 67 17.76 17.28 10.29
N ALA A 68 18.54 16.62 9.44
CA ALA A 68 19.99 16.57 9.59
C ALA A 68 20.64 17.94 9.40
N ARG A 69 20.12 18.75 8.49
CA ARG A 69 20.63 20.11 8.22
C ARG A 69 20.16 21.15 9.24
N ASN A 70 18.95 21.02 9.75
CA ASN A 70 18.35 21.97 10.70
C ASN A 70 17.57 21.26 11.81
N PRO A 71 18.25 20.74 12.84
CA PRO A 71 17.59 20.05 13.95
C PRO A 71 16.63 20.94 14.75
N GLY A 72 16.84 22.28 14.74
CA GLY A 72 15.95 23.23 15.41
C GLY A 72 14.56 23.32 14.78
N ALA A 73 14.40 22.95 13.50
CA ALA A 73 13.11 22.94 12.80
C ALA A 73 12.39 21.60 12.93
N ALA A 74 12.89 20.67 13.74
CA ALA A 74 12.34 19.31 13.85
C ALA A 74 10.85 19.25 14.14
N PRO A 75 10.25 20.06 15.04
CA PRO A 75 8.80 20.00 15.29
C PRO A 75 7.97 20.36 14.06
N ALA A 76 8.35 21.39 13.33
CA ALA A 76 7.65 21.83 12.12
C ALA A 76 7.77 20.80 10.99
N ILE A 77 8.97 20.26 10.77
CA ILE A 77 9.23 19.25 9.73
C ILE A 77 8.42 17.98 10.03
N ARG A 78 8.41 17.50 11.27
CA ARG A 78 7.63 16.32 11.67
C ARG A 78 6.14 16.53 11.48
N PHE A 79 5.61 17.68 11.87
CA PHE A 79 4.19 17.99 11.69
C PHE A 79 3.81 18.00 10.21
N ALA A 80 4.57 18.71 9.37
CA ALA A 80 4.32 18.77 7.94
C ALA A 80 4.44 17.39 7.27
N LEU A 81 5.44 16.60 7.67
CA LEU A 81 5.64 15.23 7.17
C LEU A 81 4.45 14.34 7.52
N LEU A 82 4.03 14.30 8.78
CA LEU A 82 2.91 13.48 9.23
C LEU A 82 1.62 13.85 8.49
N LEU A 83 1.32 15.15 8.37
CA LEU A 83 0.15 15.62 7.64
C LEU A 83 0.21 15.21 6.17
N GLY A 84 1.35 15.39 5.51
CA GLY A 84 1.54 15.01 4.13
C GLY A 84 1.40 13.49 3.91
N LEU A 85 1.97 12.67 4.79
CA LEU A 85 1.85 11.21 4.70
C LEU A 85 0.41 10.74 4.85
N VAL A 86 -0.34 11.31 5.79
CA VAL A 86 -1.76 10.97 6.00
C VAL A 86 -2.60 11.33 4.78
N LEU A 87 -2.36 12.51 4.17
CA LEU A 87 -3.09 12.91 2.97
C LEU A 87 -2.76 12.02 1.77
N ILE A 88 -1.49 11.62 1.58
CA ILE A 88 -1.09 10.68 0.52
C ILE A 88 -1.76 9.33 0.75
N GLU A 89 -1.75 8.80 1.97
CA GLU A 89 -2.40 7.53 2.30
C GLU A 89 -3.90 7.56 2.06
N SER A 90 -4.54 8.70 2.34
CA SER A 90 -5.98 8.88 2.08
C SER A 90 -6.35 8.68 0.62
N LEU A 91 -5.48 9.06 -0.33
CA LEU A 91 -5.71 8.82 -1.76
C LEU A 91 -5.74 7.32 -2.08
N GLY A 92 -4.87 6.53 -1.47
CA GLY A 92 -4.90 5.07 -1.56
C GLY A 92 -6.19 4.49 -0.98
N LEU A 93 -6.63 4.99 0.16
CA LEU A 93 -7.90 4.57 0.78
C LEU A 93 -9.12 4.93 -0.08
N TYR A 94 -9.15 6.09 -0.73
CA TYR A 94 -10.22 6.43 -1.68
C TYR A 94 -10.28 5.44 -2.85
N THR A 95 -9.14 5.06 -3.39
CA THR A 95 -9.08 4.04 -4.45
C THR A 95 -9.63 2.72 -3.95
N LEU A 96 -9.24 2.28 -2.76
CA LEU A 96 -9.74 1.06 -2.13
C LEU A 96 -11.27 1.10 -1.95
N VAL A 97 -11.80 2.21 -1.45
CA VAL A 97 -13.26 2.39 -1.25
C VAL A 97 -14.01 2.31 -2.58
N ILE A 98 -13.52 2.98 -3.63
CA ILE A 98 -14.14 2.94 -4.95
C ILE A 98 -14.15 1.51 -5.50
N ILE A 99 -13.04 0.78 -5.36
CA ILE A 99 -12.94 -0.62 -5.78
C ILE A 99 -13.94 -1.47 -5.00
N PHE A 100 -14.01 -1.30 -3.68
CA PHE A 100 -14.92 -2.04 -2.82
C PHE A 100 -16.39 -1.85 -3.26
N ILE A 101 -16.79 -0.61 -3.51
CA ILE A 101 -18.16 -0.30 -3.97
C ILE A 101 -18.46 -0.87 -5.36
N LYS A 102 -17.44 -0.99 -6.23
CA LYS A 102 -17.63 -1.43 -7.62
C LYS A 102 -17.56 -2.95 -7.81
N VAL A 103 -16.86 -3.65 -6.93
CA VAL A 103 -16.58 -5.09 -7.06
C VAL A 103 -17.51 -5.93 -6.17
N VAL A 104 -18.04 -5.35 -5.11
CA VAL A 104 -19.04 -5.96 -4.22
C VAL A 104 -20.43 -5.50 -4.61
#